data_f9c0bc179e937994d12cbf4794141282
#
_entry.id   f9c0bc179e937994d12cbf4794141282
#
_cell.length_a   1.000
_cell.length_b   1.000
_cell.length_c   1.000
_cell.angle_alpha   90.00
_cell.angle_beta   90.00
_cell.angle_gamma   90.00
#
_symmetry.space_group_name_H-M   'P 1'
#
loop_
_entity.id
_entity.type
_entity.pdbx_description
1 polymer ?
#
loop_
_entity_poly.entity_id
_entity_poly.type
_entity_poly.pdbx_seq_one_letter_code
_entity_poly.pdbx_strand_id
1 'polypeptide(L)'
;MSDNPYFLQNLDQYKSATGGHYTNLEVLQSLNNDLSKFPWERFATEDGNTGVVCHLLDNIGAEFKFALDIGAYSKLASNIVPVAARYAASALLLDGENKHNDPDVAKVWITRENICELLSNFDTPKEMDFISLDIDNMDYWILKALFDGGYTSNILIAEFNPAFSCDESYTKDYYSDATKNGPYTAGSSNYGASLGALTKLANSFGYILIHVMTNNAIFLKQKFDAQEMFVNQGETLRTLHPEPYIEPHKKTANEKKYDTSDLNEVRKMLKESFVEV
;
A
#
# COMPACT_ATOMS: atom_id res chain seq x y z
N MET A 1 4.73 -0.07 26.75
CA MET A 1 4.33 0.78 25.61
C MET A 1 5.38 1.87 25.54
N SER A 2 5.88 2.17 24.37
CA SER A 2 6.90 3.22 24.18
C SER A 2 6.29 4.59 24.49
N ASP A 3 7.03 5.45 25.23
CA ASP A 3 6.65 6.84 25.47
C ASP A 3 6.93 7.72 24.24
N ASN A 4 7.01 7.13 23.06
CA ASN A 4 7.29 7.84 21.81
C ASN A 4 6.11 8.77 21.47
N PRO A 5 6.32 10.10 21.40
CA PRO A 5 5.25 11.08 21.16
C PRO A 5 4.62 10.97 19.76
N TYR A 6 5.30 10.30 18.82
CA TYR A 6 4.77 10.10 17.48
C TYR A 6 3.85 8.87 17.36
N PHE A 7 3.77 8.02 18.40
CA PHE A 7 2.83 6.91 18.38
C PHE A 7 1.43 7.40 18.72
N LEU A 8 0.57 7.41 17.75
CA LEU A 8 -0.82 7.74 17.94
C LEU A 8 -1.51 6.68 18.79
N GLN A 9 -2.19 7.12 19.83
CA GLN A 9 -2.96 6.29 20.75
C GLN A 9 -4.32 6.96 21.00
N ASN A 10 -5.25 6.21 21.58
CA ASN A 10 -6.59 6.71 21.92
C ASN A 10 -7.37 7.25 20.70
N LEU A 11 -7.32 6.50 19.60
CA LEU A 11 -7.96 6.86 18.34
C LEU A 11 -9.48 6.60 18.31
N ASP A 12 -10.13 6.48 19.46
CA ASP A 12 -11.56 6.12 19.59
C ASP A 12 -12.50 6.98 18.75
N GLN A 13 -12.16 8.25 18.53
CA GLN A 13 -12.94 9.16 17.68
C GLN A 13 -13.02 8.73 16.21
N TYR A 14 -12.11 7.86 15.75
CA TYR A 14 -12.08 7.37 14.38
C TYR A 14 -12.77 6.01 14.20
N LYS A 15 -13.27 5.38 15.25
CA LYS A 15 -13.95 4.07 15.18
C LYS A 15 -15.15 4.08 14.26
N SER A 16 -15.88 5.19 14.20
CA SER A 16 -17.04 5.34 13.32
C SER A 16 -16.67 5.31 11.83
N ALA A 17 -15.42 5.66 11.50
CA ALA A 17 -14.93 5.68 10.14
C ALA A 17 -14.73 4.26 9.55
N THR A 18 -14.60 3.23 10.38
CA THR A 18 -14.45 1.83 9.93
C THR A 18 -15.76 1.12 9.64
N GLY A 19 -16.89 1.87 9.62
CA GLY A 19 -18.19 1.36 9.20
C GLY A 19 -18.63 0.08 9.90
N GLY A 20 -18.81 0.07 11.21
CA GLY A 20 -19.06 -1.05 12.11
C GLY A 20 -20.09 -2.15 11.71
N HIS A 21 -20.55 -2.14 10.45
CA HIS A 21 -21.55 -3.07 9.94
C HIS A 21 -20.97 -4.28 9.17
N TYR A 22 -19.66 -4.32 8.88
CA TYR A 22 -19.07 -5.34 8.01
C TYR A 22 -18.19 -6.36 8.71
N THR A 23 -18.20 -6.39 10.03
CA THR A 23 -17.60 -7.49 10.80
C THR A 23 -18.49 -8.71 10.86
N ASN A 24 -19.57 -8.74 10.11
CA ASN A 24 -20.45 -9.89 10.13
C ASN A 24 -19.87 -10.99 9.24
N LEU A 25 -19.29 -11.99 9.87
CA LEU A 25 -18.81 -13.22 9.25
C LEU A 25 -19.86 -13.83 8.29
N GLU A 26 -21.15 -13.67 8.59
CA GLU A 26 -22.26 -14.15 7.75
C GLU A 26 -22.30 -13.44 6.38
N VAL A 27 -22.00 -12.14 6.31
CA VAL A 27 -21.97 -11.41 5.03
C VAL A 27 -20.83 -11.93 4.16
N LEU A 28 -19.69 -12.23 4.74
CA LEU A 28 -18.52 -12.73 4.02
C LEU A 28 -18.68 -14.17 3.57
N GLN A 29 -19.27 -15.00 4.42
CA GLN A 29 -19.65 -16.35 4.03
C GLN A 29 -20.68 -16.33 2.89
N SER A 30 -21.61 -15.36 2.89
CA SER A 30 -22.57 -15.17 1.80
C SER A 30 -21.93 -14.77 0.47
N LEU A 31 -20.78 -14.11 0.53
CA LEU A 31 -19.99 -13.70 -0.63
C LEU A 31 -18.96 -14.76 -1.05
N ASN A 32 -18.92 -15.92 -0.40
CA ASN A 32 -17.94 -16.99 -0.61
C ASN A 32 -16.48 -16.50 -0.51
N ASN A 33 -16.22 -15.57 0.40
CA ASN A 33 -14.91 -14.90 0.56
C ASN A 33 -14.40 -14.19 -0.70
N ASP A 34 -15.28 -13.86 -1.63
CA ASP A 34 -14.93 -13.13 -2.84
C ASP A 34 -14.83 -11.64 -2.51
N LEU A 35 -13.62 -11.19 -2.24
CA LEU A 35 -13.34 -9.80 -1.89
C LEU A 35 -13.74 -8.82 -3.01
N SER A 36 -13.83 -9.26 -4.28
CA SER A 36 -14.25 -8.41 -5.39
C SER A 36 -15.72 -7.97 -5.29
N LYS A 37 -16.52 -8.68 -4.51
CA LYS A 37 -17.95 -8.39 -4.28
C LYS A 37 -18.21 -7.53 -3.04
N PHE A 38 -17.18 -7.13 -2.35
CA PHE A 38 -17.33 -6.36 -1.12
C PHE A 38 -17.76 -4.90 -1.44
N PRO A 39 -18.71 -4.33 -0.66
CA PRO A 39 -19.20 -2.96 -0.90
C PRO A 39 -18.24 -1.91 -0.32
N TRP A 40 -17.11 -1.71 -0.96
CA TRP A 40 -16.00 -0.86 -0.52
C TRP A 40 -16.37 0.61 -0.34
N GLU A 41 -17.33 1.11 -1.09
CA GLU A 41 -17.81 2.49 -1.02
C GLU A 41 -18.35 2.92 0.35
N ARG A 42 -18.49 1.99 1.29
CA ARG A 42 -18.97 2.27 2.64
C ARG A 42 -17.87 2.47 3.67
N PHE A 43 -16.63 2.43 3.26
CA PHE A 43 -15.48 2.61 4.15
C PHE A 43 -14.86 3.99 4.00
N ALA A 44 -14.27 4.50 5.09
CA ALA A 44 -13.90 5.90 5.24
C ALA A 44 -12.66 6.33 4.45
N THR A 45 -11.90 5.39 3.88
CA THR A 45 -10.75 5.71 3.04
C THR A 45 -11.17 5.82 1.58
N GLU A 46 -10.45 6.64 0.85
CA GLU A 46 -10.74 7.02 -0.53
C GLU A 46 -10.99 5.80 -1.44
N ASP A 47 -10.27 4.69 -1.19
CA ASP A 47 -10.32 3.47 -2.01
C ASP A 47 -10.95 2.25 -1.30
N GLY A 48 -11.47 2.40 -0.09
CA GLY A 48 -12.07 1.27 0.65
C GLY A 48 -11.08 0.25 1.23
N ASN A 49 -9.78 0.47 1.11
CA ASN A 49 -8.71 -0.40 1.63
C ASN A 49 -8.91 -0.78 3.10
N THR A 50 -9.35 0.18 3.91
CA THR A 50 -9.64 0.01 5.35
C THR A 50 -10.60 -1.15 5.61
N GLY A 51 -11.62 -1.30 4.77
CA GLY A 51 -12.61 -2.37 4.92
C GLY A 51 -12.02 -3.76 4.72
N VAL A 52 -11.20 -3.92 3.67
CA VAL A 52 -10.48 -5.17 3.40
C VAL A 52 -9.59 -5.53 4.57
N VAL A 53 -8.80 -4.57 5.06
CA VAL A 53 -7.87 -4.80 6.18
C VAL A 53 -8.61 -5.18 7.45
N CYS A 54 -9.69 -4.48 7.81
CA CYS A 54 -10.51 -4.85 8.96
C CYS A 54 -11.06 -6.28 8.83
N HIS A 55 -11.54 -6.64 7.63
CA HIS A 55 -12.00 -7.99 7.40
C HIS A 55 -10.90 -9.03 7.60
N LEU A 56 -9.72 -8.80 7.04
CA LEU A 56 -8.58 -9.69 7.21
C LEU A 56 -8.22 -9.84 8.69
N LEU A 57 -8.10 -8.74 9.43
CA LEU A 57 -7.75 -8.74 10.85
C LEU A 57 -8.77 -9.52 11.69
N ASP A 58 -10.06 -9.38 11.40
CA ASP A 58 -11.13 -10.11 12.10
C ASP A 58 -11.04 -11.64 11.87
N ASN A 59 -10.43 -12.08 10.76
CA ASN A 59 -10.41 -13.50 10.38
C ASN A 59 -9.06 -14.20 10.58
N ILE A 60 -7.93 -13.49 10.61
CA ILE A 60 -6.60 -14.12 10.78
C ILE A 60 -6.30 -14.50 12.23
N GLY A 61 -7.14 -14.07 13.20
CA GLY A 61 -6.98 -14.41 14.61
C GLY A 61 -5.72 -13.82 15.26
N ALA A 62 -5.09 -12.82 14.66
CA ALA A 62 -3.96 -12.12 15.23
C ALA A 62 -4.41 -10.93 16.10
N GLU A 63 -3.70 -10.69 17.22
CA GLU A 63 -3.85 -9.42 17.92
C GLU A 63 -3.33 -8.29 17.03
N PHE A 64 -4.03 -7.15 17.02
CA PHE A 64 -3.60 -5.95 16.32
C PHE A 64 -3.09 -4.92 17.33
N LYS A 65 -1.80 -4.61 17.27
CA LYS A 65 -1.12 -3.75 18.25
C LYS A 65 -0.46 -2.54 17.64
N PHE A 66 0.06 -2.66 16.41
CA PHE A 66 0.85 -1.62 15.80
C PHE A 66 0.70 -1.57 14.28
N ALA A 67 0.55 -0.35 13.76
CA ALA A 67 0.52 -0.08 12.33
C ALA A 67 1.47 1.05 11.94
N LEU A 68 2.01 0.98 10.73
CA LEU A 68 2.91 1.95 10.12
C LEU A 68 2.35 2.44 8.79
N ASP A 69 2.27 3.76 8.64
CA ASP A 69 1.93 4.43 7.38
C ASP A 69 3.12 5.23 6.85
N ILE A 70 3.55 4.92 5.65
CA ILE A 70 4.66 5.57 4.95
C ILE A 70 4.09 6.28 3.73
N GLY A 71 4.13 7.62 3.74
CA GLY A 71 3.41 8.47 2.80
C GLY A 71 2.00 8.82 3.28
N ALA A 72 1.84 9.03 4.59
CA ALA A 72 0.54 9.19 5.24
C ALA A 72 -0.23 10.46 4.85
N TYR A 73 0.42 11.42 4.17
CA TYR A 73 -0.13 12.71 3.79
C TYR A 73 -0.75 13.50 4.95
N SER A 74 -1.72 12.93 5.66
CA SER A 74 -2.31 13.45 6.89
C SER A 74 -3.00 12.32 7.66
N LYS A 75 -3.27 12.55 8.95
CA LYS A 75 -4.00 11.60 9.79
C LYS A 75 -5.39 11.24 9.24
N LEU A 76 -6.06 12.19 8.60
CA LEU A 76 -7.41 11.98 8.06
C LEU A 76 -7.42 11.20 6.74
N ALA A 77 -6.33 11.26 5.97
CA ALA A 77 -6.17 10.52 4.73
C ALA A 77 -5.55 9.13 4.92
N SER A 78 -4.97 8.88 6.08
CA SER A 78 -4.25 7.64 6.39
C SER A 78 -5.12 6.38 6.31
N ASN A 79 -4.64 5.37 5.61
CA ASN A 79 -5.26 4.05 5.55
C ASN A 79 -5.25 3.31 6.90
N ILE A 80 -4.30 3.63 7.79
CA ILE A 80 -4.12 2.89 9.03
C ILE A 80 -4.87 3.48 10.23
N VAL A 81 -5.11 4.79 10.26
CA VAL A 81 -5.73 5.45 11.43
C VAL A 81 -7.11 4.87 11.78
N PRO A 82 -8.05 4.68 10.82
CA PRO A 82 -9.34 4.07 11.14
C PRO A 82 -9.21 2.63 11.63
N VAL A 83 -8.26 1.86 11.06
CA VAL A 83 -8.00 0.48 11.47
C VAL A 83 -7.42 0.45 12.88
N ALA A 84 -6.37 1.23 13.15
CA ALA A 84 -5.76 1.32 14.48
C ALA A 84 -6.78 1.76 15.55
N ALA A 85 -7.67 2.72 15.21
CA ALA A 85 -8.75 3.15 16.08
C ALA A 85 -9.70 2.00 16.46
N ARG A 86 -10.11 1.20 15.46
CA ARG A 86 -11.03 0.06 15.67
C ARG A 86 -10.48 -0.95 16.66
N TYR A 87 -9.20 -1.27 16.57
CA TYR A 87 -8.57 -2.31 17.38
C TYR A 87 -7.83 -1.76 18.61
N ALA A 88 -7.93 -0.46 18.88
CA ALA A 88 -7.19 0.23 19.95
C ALA A 88 -5.67 0.03 19.87
N ALA A 89 -5.15 -0.01 18.64
CA ALA A 89 -3.73 -0.18 18.36
C ALA A 89 -2.99 1.15 18.31
N SER A 90 -1.65 1.10 18.38
CA SER A 90 -0.80 2.26 18.13
C SER A 90 -0.54 2.42 16.63
N ALA A 91 -0.32 3.65 16.18
CA ALA A 91 0.01 3.97 14.80
C ALA A 91 1.19 4.94 14.74
N LEU A 92 2.07 4.76 13.74
CA LEU A 92 3.12 5.71 13.36
C LEU A 92 2.86 6.17 11.93
N LEU A 93 2.78 7.49 11.73
CA LEU A 93 2.55 8.12 10.44
C LEU A 93 3.81 8.86 10.02
N LEU A 94 4.35 8.53 8.85
CA LEU A 94 5.54 9.16 8.27
C LEU A 94 5.19 9.80 6.93
N ASP A 95 5.67 11.03 6.70
CA ASP A 95 5.51 11.72 5.43
C ASP A 95 6.68 12.68 5.15
N GLY A 96 7.15 12.75 3.90
CA GLY A 96 8.27 13.60 3.52
C GLY A 96 7.94 15.08 3.50
N GLU A 97 6.74 15.43 3.09
CA GLU A 97 6.32 16.82 2.93
C GLU A 97 5.45 17.30 4.10
N ASN A 98 4.58 16.45 4.63
CA ASN A 98 3.57 16.81 5.63
C ASN A 98 2.91 18.16 5.28
N LYS A 99 2.32 18.24 4.08
CA LYS A 99 1.77 19.49 3.50
C LYS A 99 0.74 20.18 4.39
N HIS A 100 0.05 19.42 5.21
CA HIS A 100 -0.98 19.94 6.11
C HIS A 100 -0.43 20.38 7.47
N ASN A 101 0.90 20.24 7.72
CA ASN A 101 1.51 20.46 9.02
C ASN A 101 0.74 19.71 10.14
N ASP A 102 0.30 18.49 9.83
CA ASP A 102 -0.40 17.64 10.79
C ASP A 102 0.58 17.25 11.92
N PRO A 103 0.32 17.61 13.17
CA PRO A 103 1.23 17.32 14.26
C PRO A 103 1.36 15.83 14.57
N ASP A 104 0.42 15.02 14.11
CA ASP A 104 0.40 13.58 14.29
C ASP A 104 1.18 12.82 13.20
N VAL A 105 1.70 13.53 12.19
CA VAL A 105 2.51 12.98 11.12
C VAL A 105 3.97 13.41 11.30
N ALA A 106 4.86 12.47 11.49
CA ALA A 106 6.29 12.73 11.57
C ALA A 106 6.82 13.14 10.20
N LYS A 107 7.29 14.39 10.08
CA LYS A 107 7.85 14.92 8.84
C LYS A 107 9.28 14.43 8.67
N VAL A 108 9.46 13.40 7.83
CA VAL A 108 10.76 12.78 7.56
C VAL A 108 10.87 12.43 6.08
N TRP A 109 12.01 12.79 5.46
CA TRP A 109 12.32 12.34 4.11
C TRP A 109 12.84 10.90 4.13
N ILE A 110 12.14 10.00 3.45
CA ILE A 110 12.37 8.56 3.50
C ILE A 110 13.19 8.13 2.28
N THR A 111 14.25 7.37 2.54
CA THR A 111 15.11 6.74 1.54
C THR A 111 15.37 5.28 1.92
N ARG A 112 15.79 4.44 0.97
CA ARG A 112 16.16 3.05 1.29
C ARG A 112 17.36 2.96 2.25
N GLU A 113 18.19 3.99 2.29
CA GLU A 113 19.37 4.04 3.17
C GLU A 113 18.99 4.39 4.61
N ASN A 114 17.94 5.19 4.83
CA ASN A 114 17.61 5.70 6.16
C ASN A 114 16.39 5.06 6.81
N ILE A 115 15.50 4.39 6.06
CA ILE A 115 14.22 3.93 6.61
C ILE A 115 14.39 3.02 7.84
N CYS A 116 15.33 2.08 7.81
CA CYS A 116 15.55 1.18 8.93
C CYS A 116 16.08 1.89 10.18
N GLU A 117 16.95 2.89 10.00
CA GLU A 117 17.44 3.72 11.09
C GLU A 117 16.32 4.60 11.66
N LEU A 118 15.53 5.22 10.79
CA LEU A 118 14.35 6.01 11.19
C LEU A 118 13.40 5.18 12.05
N LEU A 119 13.01 4.01 11.59
CA LEU A 119 12.12 3.12 12.34
C LEU A 119 12.72 2.67 13.67
N SER A 120 14.03 2.41 13.72
CA SER A 120 14.73 2.11 14.97
C SER A 120 14.71 3.29 15.94
N ASN A 121 14.91 4.52 15.44
CA ASN A 121 14.87 5.74 16.24
C ASN A 121 13.45 6.05 16.77
N PHE A 122 12.42 5.58 16.09
CA PHE A 122 11.03 5.64 16.54
C PHE A 122 10.63 4.46 17.44
N ASP A 123 11.55 3.58 17.83
CA ASP A 123 11.26 2.35 18.60
C ASP A 123 10.20 1.46 17.93
N THR A 124 10.14 1.45 16.60
CA THR A 124 9.17 0.68 15.85
C THR A 124 9.43 -0.81 15.95
N PRO A 125 8.44 -1.66 16.25
CA PRO A 125 8.63 -3.11 16.27
C PRO A 125 9.02 -3.65 14.90
N LYS A 126 9.85 -4.69 14.85
CA LYS A 126 10.26 -5.35 13.60
C LYS A 126 9.11 -6.09 12.94
N GLU A 127 8.26 -6.71 13.73
CA GLU A 127 7.04 -7.38 13.28
C GLU A 127 5.84 -6.51 13.64
N MET A 128 5.15 -6.02 12.65
CA MET A 128 3.99 -5.16 12.77
C MET A 128 2.73 -5.90 12.33
N ASP A 129 1.58 -5.34 12.61
CA ASP A 129 0.33 -5.95 12.16
C ASP A 129 -0.09 -5.44 10.79
N PHE A 130 0.20 -4.17 10.50
CA PHE A 130 -0.18 -3.56 9.25
C PHE A 130 0.85 -2.51 8.81
N ILE A 131 1.25 -2.55 7.54
CA ILE A 131 2.02 -1.51 6.87
C ILE A 131 1.21 -1.00 5.68
N SER A 132 1.06 0.32 5.57
CA SER A 132 0.63 1.02 4.36
C SER A 132 1.83 1.77 3.80
N LEU A 133 2.10 1.62 2.51
CA LEU A 133 3.22 2.25 1.81
C LEU A 133 2.71 2.87 0.50
N ASP A 134 2.78 4.20 0.43
CA ASP A 134 2.42 4.99 -0.73
C ASP A 134 3.24 6.30 -0.72
N ILE A 135 4.33 6.33 -1.48
CA ILE A 135 5.24 7.47 -1.59
C ILE A 135 5.46 7.92 -3.05
N ASP A 136 4.52 7.52 -3.90
CA ASP A 136 4.41 7.92 -5.30
C ASP A 136 5.50 7.39 -6.26
N ASN A 137 6.70 7.03 -5.81
CA ASN A 137 7.77 6.66 -6.74
C ASN A 137 8.69 5.53 -6.29
N MET A 138 9.11 5.54 -5.02
CA MET A 138 10.19 4.67 -4.53
C MET A 138 9.69 3.47 -3.73
N ASP A 139 8.40 3.17 -3.80
CA ASP A 139 7.70 2.16 -3.01
C ASP A 139 8.40 0.80 -3.01
N TYR A 140 8.79 0.30 -4.19
CA TYR A 140 9.55 -0.94 -4.33
C TYR A 140 10.85 -0.94 -3.51
N TRP A 141 11.61 0.15 -3.60
CA TRP A 141 12.92 0.23 -2.97
C TRP A 141 12.84 0.41 -1.46
N ILE A 142 11.83 1.15 -1.00
CA ILE A 142 11.56 1.30 0.44
C ILE A 142 11.05 -0.02 1.01
N LEU A 143 10.11 -0.69 0.33
CA LEU A 143 9.62 -1.99 0.73
C LEU A 143 10.75 -3.02 0.81
N LYS A 144 11.62 -3.05 -0.21
CA LYS A 144 12.79 -3.93 -0.22
C LYS A 144 13.72 -3.64 0.97
N ALA A 145 14.01 -2.37 1.25
CA ALA A 145 14.87 -1.98 2.37
C ALA A 145 14.25 -2.36 3.73
N LEU A 146 12.94 -2.21 3.90
CA LEU A 146 12.20 -2.67 5.08
C LEU A 146 12.40 -4.17 5.30
N PHE A 147 12.14 -4.96 4.27
CA PHE A 147 12.25 -6.42 4.34
C PHE A 147 13.68 -6.88 4.59
N ASP A 148 14.67 -6.32 3.87
CA ASP A 148 16.10 -6.61 4.08
C ASP A 148 16.54 -6.24 5.51
N GLY A 149 15.96 -5.19 6.09
CA GLY A 149 16.17 -4.75 7.47
C GLY A 149 15.40 -5.56 8.52
N GLY A 150 14.62 -6.56 8.11
CA GLY A 150 13.84 -7.42 9.00
C GLY A 150 12.54 -6.78 9.49
N TYR A 151 12.08 -5.67 8.91
CA TYR A 151 10.77 -5.08 9.19
C TYR A 151 9.72 -5.76 8.33
N THR A 152 8.69 -6.32 8.96
CA THR A 152 7.61 -7.04 8.29
C THR A 152 6.26 -6.74 8.95
N SER A 153 5.17 -7.09 8.27
CA SER A 153 3.83 -6.97 8.82
C SER A 153 2.99 -8.21 8.55
N ASN A 154 1.87 -8.34 9.22
CA ASN A 154 0.89 -9.39 8.90
C ASN A 154 0.14 -9.06 7.60
N ILE A 155 -0.24 -7.78 7.46
CA ILE A 155 -0.90 -7.22 6.27
C ILE A 155 -0.04 -6.09 5.73
N LEU A 156 0.09 -6.01 4.40
CA LEU A 156 0.79 -4.95 3.69
C LEU A 156 -0.13 -4.38 2.62
N ILE A 157 -0.25 -3.07 2.55
CA ILE A 157 -0.75 -2.34 1.39
C ILE A 157 0.43 -1.63 0.75
N ALA A 158 0.52 -1.69 -0.59
CA ALA A 158 1.50 -0.94 -1.36
C ALA A 158 0.88 -0.41 -2.64
N GLU A 159 1.16 0.86 -2.96
CA GLU A 159 0.78 1.45 -4.23
C GLU A 159 1.55 0.80 -5.38
N PHE A 160 0.85 0.52 -6.49
CA PHE A 160 1.46 0.02 -7.71
C PHE A 160 1.05 0.85 -8.94
N ASN A 161 1.86 0.79 -9.97
CA ASN A 161 1.58 1.44 -11.24
C ASN A 161 0.73 0.53 -12.15
N PRO A 162 -0.55 0.87 -12.39
CA PRO A 162 -1.45 0.05 -13.20
C PRO A 162 -1.18 0.14 -14.72
N ALA A 163 -0.18 0.91 -15.14
CA ALA A 163 0.19 1.02 -16.56
C ALA A 163 0.91 -0.21 -17.11
N PHE A 164 1.35 -1.11 -16.24
CA PHE A 164 2.01 -2.37 -16.59
C PHE A 164 1.04 -3.55 -16.50
N SER A 165 1.28 -4.58 -17.32
CA SER A 165 0.57 -5.86 -17.18
C SER A 165 0.94 -6.53 -15.85
N CYS A 166 0.05 -7.36 -15.32
CA CYS A 166 0.23 -8.01 -14.03
C CYS A 166 1.46 -8.93 -13.93
N ASP A 167 1.94 -9.46 -15.05
CA ASP A 167 3.12 -10.33 -15.15
C ASP A 167 4.42 -9.56 -15.47
N GLU A 168 4.34 -8.25 -15.70
CA GLU A 168 5.51 -7.39 -15.91
C GLU A 168 6.12 -6.96 -14.59
N SER A 169 7.45 -7.02 -14.49
CA SER A 169 8.21 -6.78 -13.25
C SER A 169 9.14 -5.58 -13.42
N TYR A 170 8.59 -4.38 -13.32
CA TYR A 170 9.31 -3.11 -13.51
C TYR A 170 9.14 -2.18 -12.32
N THR A 171 10.18 -1.41 -12.01
CA THR A 171 10.15 -0.31 -11.05
C THR A 171 10.93 0.88 -11.56
N LYS A 172 10.67 2.07 -11.03
CA LYS A 172 11.53 3.23 -11.27
C LYS A 172 12.95 2.92 -10.82
N ASP A 173 13.94 3.43 -11.57
CA ASP A 173 15.31 3.40 -11.11
C ASP A 173 15.46 4.15 -9.78
N TYR A 174 16.29 3.62 -8.88
CA TYR A 174 16.39 4.18 -7.54
C TYR A 174 17.04 5.57 -7.53
N TYR A 175 16.47 6.44 -6.74
CA TYR A 175 17.08 7.72 -6.39
C TYR A 175 16.73 8.13 -4.95
N SER A 176 17.70 8.70 -4.25
CA SER A 176 17.54 9.20 -2.89
C SER A 176 17.13 10.67 -2.81
N ASP A 177 17.20 11.38 -3.92
CA ASP A 177 17.01 12.82 -4.02
C ASP A 177 15.80 13.15 -4.90
N ALA A 178 14.74 13.67 -4.29
CA ALA A 178 13.50 14.06 -4.97
C ALA A 178 13.71 15.03 -6.15
N THR A 179 14.82 15.76 -6.17
CA THR A 179 15.10 16.72 -7.24
C THR A 179 15.54 16.05 -8.54
N LYS A 180 16.00 14.80 -8.50
CA LYS A 180 16.59 14.12 -9.67
C LYS A 180 15.57 13.52 -10.65
N ASN A 181 14.40 13.11 -10.17
CA ASN A 181 13.39 12.47 -11.03
C ASN A 181 12.08 13.27 -11.11
N GLY A 182 12.09 14.48 -10.63
CA GLY A 182 10.92 15.34 -10.58
C GLY A 182 9.89 14.90 -9.52
N PRO A 183 9.03 15.80 -9.11
CA PRO A 183 7.90 15.43 -8.27
C PRO A 183 6.99 14.49 -9.05
N TYR A 184 6.29 13.61 -8.32
CA TYR A 184 5.10 12.97 -8.84
C TYR A 184 4.24 14.00 -9.56
N THR A 185 3.89 13.70 -10.79
CA THR A 185 2.95 14.54 -11.54
C THR A 185 1.63 13.80 -11.58
N ALA A 186 0.64 14.31 -10.87
CA ALA A 186 -0.70 13.74 -10.85
C ALA A 186 -1.20 13.50 -12.29
N GLY A 187 -1.65 12.27 -12.56
CA GLY A 187 -2.07 11.85 -13.89
C GLY A 187 -0.94 11.40 -14.83
N SER A 188 0.28 11.28 -14.34
CA SER A 188 1.39 10.67 -15.09
C SER A 188 1.47 9.18 -14.79
N SER A 189 1.64 8.35 -15.82
CA SER A 189 1.93 6.91 -15.62
C SER A 189 3.41 6.62 -15.33
N ASN A 190 4.25 7.64 -15.15
CA ASN A 190 5.70 7.49 -14.96
C ASN A 190 6.07 7.51 -13.47
N TYR A 191 5.53 6.59 -12.68
CA TYR A 191 5.74 6.50 -11.23
C TYR A 191 5.82 5.05 -10.74
N GLY A 192 6.33 4.85 -9.53
CA GLY A 192 6.24 3.65 -8.71
C GLY A 192 6.79 2.37 -9.34
N ALA A 193 6.15 1.29 -9.02
CA ALA A 193 6.48 -0.07 -9.47
C ALA A 193 5.25 -0.81 -10.01
N SER A 194 5.48 -1.76 -10.92
CA SER A 194 4.40 -2.63 -11.40
C SER A 194 3.89 -3.57 -10.32
N LEU A 195 2.65 -4.03 -10.47
CA LEU A 195 2.07 -5.04 -9.58
C LEU A 195 2.91 -6.33 -9.55
N GLY A 196 3.44 -6.75 -10.70
CA GLY A 196 4.31 -7.93 -10.78
C GLY A 196 5.60 -7.77 -9.99
N ALA A 197 6.24 -6.58 -10.02
CA ALA A 197 7.44 -6.30 -9.25
C ALA A 197 7.18 -6.37 -7.73
N LEU A 198 6.13 -5.70 -7.26
CA LEU A 198 5.75 -5.74 -5.84
C LEU A 198 5.37 -7.16 -5.39
N THR A 199 4.62 -7.90 -6.22
CA THR A 199 4.22 -9.27 -5.90
C THR A 199 5.42 -10.21 -5.82
N LYS A 200 6.35 -10.12 -6.77
CA LYS A 200 7.59 -10.91 -6.77
C LYS A 200 8.43 -10.62 -5.51
N LEU A 201 8.58 -9.34 -5.17
CA LEU A 201 9.27 -8.93 -3.95
C LEU A 201 8.56 -9.46 -2.70
N ALA A 202 7.27 -9.21 -2.55
CA ALA A 202 6.50 -9.62 -1.38
C ALA A 202 6.50 -11.15 -1.21
N ASN A 203 6.33 -11.91 -2.30
CA ASN A 203 6.38 -13.37 -2.27
C ASN A 203 7.73 -13.90 -1.73
N SER A 204 8.85 -13.25 -2.08
CA SER A 204 10.17 -13.66 -1.60
C SER A 204 10.34 -13.51 -0.07
N PHE A 205 9.46 -12.73 0.57
CA PHE A 205 9.40 -12.53 2.01
C PHE A 205 8.17 -13.19 2.68
N GLY A 206 7.54 -14.14 1.97
CA GLY A 206 6.45 -14.97 2.51
C GLY A 206 5.11 -14.24 2.61
N TYR A 207 4.83 -13.32 1.69
CA TYR A 207 3.50 -12.75 1.49
C TYR A 207 2.83 -13.34 0.26
N ILE A 208 1.52 -13.25 0.21
CA ILE A 208 0.69 -13.55 -0.95
C ILE A 208 -0.16 -12.32 -1.29
N LEU A 209 -0.33 -12.05 -2.57
CA LEU A 209 -1.27 -11.04 -3.04
C LEU A 209 -2.69 -11.60 -2.87
N ILE A 210 -3.56 -10.88 -2.15
CA ILE A 210 -4.92 -11.33 -1.88
C ILE A 210 -5.99 -10.43 -2.50
N HIS A 211 -5.67 -9.16 -2.75
CA HIS A 211 -6.62 -8.22 -3.33
C HIS A 211 -5.92 -7.06 -4.02
N VAL A 212 -6.61 -6.43 -4.97
CA VAL A 212 -6.21 -5.21 -5.65
C VAL A 212 -7.38 -4.25 -5.67
N MET A 213 -7.14 -3.02 -5.26
CA MET A 213 -8.11 -1.92 -5.32
C MET A 213 -7.47 -0.72 -5.97
N THR A 214 -8.07 -0.24 -7.05
CA THR A 214 -7.56 0.90 -7.83
C THR A 214 -6.07 0.71 -8.18
N ASN A 215 -5.16 1.35 -7.49
CA ASN A 215 -3.70 1.24 -7.61
C ASN A 215 -3.03 0.69 -6.34
N ASN A 216 -3.80 0.12 -5.42
CA ASN A 216 -3.30 -0.46 -4.17
C ASN A 216 -3.35 -1.99 -4.21
N ALA A 217 -2.23 -2.62 -3.91
CA ALA A 217 -2.09 -4.06 -3.76
C ALA A 217 -2.10 -4.45 -2.29
N ILE A 218 -2.94 -5.41 -1.91
CA ILE A 218 -3.08 -5.89 -0.53
C ILE A 218 -2.48 -7.28 -0.44
N PHE A 219 -1.49 -7.40 0.42
CA PHE A 219 -0.76 -8.64 0.67
C PHE A 219 -0.98 -9.12 2.10
N LEU A 220 -1.04 -10.44 2.26
CA LEU A 220 -1.15 -11.13 3.54
C LEU A 220 0.05 -12.04 3.76
N LYS A 221 0.58 -12.13 4.99
CA LYS A 221 1.57 -13.15 5.35
C LYS A 221 1.00 -14.53 5.12
N GLN A 222 1.71 -15.35 4.34
CA GLN A 222 1.29 -16.70 3.94
C GLN A 222 0.94 -17.62 5.12
N LYS A 223 1.56 -17.40 6.30
CA LYS A 223 1.24 -18.15 7.52
C LYS A 223 -0.22 -18.09 7.94
N PHE A 224 -0.95 -17.06 7.52
CA PHE A 224 -2.38 -16.87 7.84
C PHE A 224 -3.32 -17.46 6.79
N ASP A 225 -2.81 -17.75 5.60
CA ASP A 225 -3.60 -18.37 4.51
C ASP A 225 -3.49 -19.91 4.52
N ALA A 226 -3.14 -20.50 5.67
CA ALA A 226 -3.00 -21.95 5.81
C ALA A 226 -4.27 -22.76 5.44
N GLN A 227 -5.39 -22.09 5.25
CA GLN A 227 -6.67 -22.71 4.88
C GLN A 227 -7.16 -22.29 3.49
N GLU A 228 -6.34 -21.58 2.71
CA GLU A 228 -6.73 -21.03 1.38
C GLU A 228 -8.00 -20.16 1.46
N MET A 229 -8.19 -19.48 2.59
CA MET A 229 -9.44 -18.75 2.89
C MET A 229 -9.64 -17.54 1.98
N PHE A 230 -8.52 -16.95 1.49
CA PHE A 230 -8.57 -15.67 0.79
C PHE A 230 -8.08 -15.74 -0.66
N VAL A 231 -7.46 -16.83 -1.07
CA VAL A 231 -6.75 -16.88 -2.35
C VAL A 231 -7.10 -18.10 -3.16
N ASN A 232 -7.57 -17.89 -4.37
CA ASN A 232 -7.41 -18.85 -5.44
C ASN A 232 -6.02 -18.63 -6.07
N GLN A 233 -5.03 -19.39 -5.61
CA GLN A 233 -3.60 -19.16 -5.82
C GLN A 233 -3.18 -19.15 -7.31
N GLY A 234 -3.81 -19.94 -8.15
CA GLY A 234 -3.34 -20.16 -9.53
C GLY A 234 -3.63 -19.01 -10.50
N GLU A 235 -4.59 -18.16 -10.19
CA GLU A 235 -5.08 -17.10 -11.10
C GLU A 235 -5.09 -15.71 -10.48
N THR A 236 -4.63 -15.57 -9.25
CA THR A 236 -4.81 -14.39 -8.42
C THR A 236 -4.40 -13.10 -9.13
N LEU A 237 -3.20 -13.06 -9.66
CA LEU A 237 -2.67 -11.84 -10.28
C LEU A 237 -3.48 -11.43 -11.52
N ARG A 238 -3.74 -12.39 -12.42
CA ARG A 238 -4.50 -12.14 -13.66
C ARG A 238 -5.98 -11.89 -13.41
N THR A 239 -6.54 -12.53 -12.39
CA THR A 239 -7.96 -12.34 -12.01
C THR A 239 -8.17 -10.99 -11.37
N LEU A 240 -7.25 -10.54 -10.52
CA LEU A 240 -7.36 -9.27 -9.81
C LEU A 240 -6.98 -8.07 -10.69
N HIS A 241 -6.06 -8.25 -11.64
CA HIS A 241 -5.62 -7.19 -12.54
C HIS A 241 -5.31 -7.75 -13.93
N PRO A 242 -6.34 -8.14 -14.70
CA PRO A 242 -6.17 -8.86 -15.97
C PRO A 242 -5.53 -8.01 -17.07
N GLU A 243 -5.78 -6.71 -17.08
CA GLU A 243 -5.34 -5.79 -18.12
C GLU A 243 -4.71 -4.54 -17.51
N PRO A 244 -3.64 -4.00 -18.10
CA PRO A 244 -3.09 -2.74 -17.67
C PRO A 244 -4.06 -1.62 -18.01
N TYR A 245 -4.38 -0.83 -17.00
CA TYR A 245 -5.23 0.32 -17.15
C TYR A 245 -4.39 1.58 -17.32
N ILE A 246 -4.28 2.04 -18.56
CA ILE A 246 -3.80 3.39 -18.87
C ILE A 246 -5.00 4.17 -19.32
N GLU A 247 -5.60 4.98 -18.46
CA GLU A 247 -6.48 6.03 -18.96
C GLU A 247 -5.67 6.96 -19.87
N PRO A 248 -6.19 7.31 -21.06
CA PRO A 248 -5.64 8.40 -21.84
C PRO A 248 -5.90 9.68 -21.05
N HIS A 249 -4.99 10.05 -20.16
CA HIS A 249 -5.14 11.21 -19.31
C HIS A 249 -5.18 12.49 -20.13
N LYS A 250 -6.10 13.35 -19.75
CA LYS A 250 -6.19 14.72 -20.25
C LYS A 250 -4.84 15.40 -20.06
N LYS A 251 -4.31 15.95 -21.15
CA LYS A 251 -3.02 16.62 -21.32
C LYS A 251 -2.55 17.39 -20.09
N THR A 252 -1.53 16.90 -19.41
CA THR A 252 -0.72 17.67 -18.48
C THR A 252 0.58 18.12 -19.16
N ALA A 253 1.30 19.08 -18.61
CA ALA A 253 2.48 19.66 -19.25
C ALA A 253 3.60 18.66 -19.61
N ASN A 254 3.61 17.48 -19.01
CA ASN A 254 4.55 16.38 -19.26
C ASN A 254 4.07 15.40 -20.35
N GLU A 255 2.84 15.51 -20.82
CA GLU A 255 2.24 14.63 -21.83
C GLU A 255 2.79 14.82 -23.25
N LYS A 256 3.57 15.86 -23.49
CA LYS A 256 4.32 15.99 -24.75
C LYS A 256 5.25 14.81 -25.04
N LYS A 257 5.52 13.97 -24.01
CA LYS A 257 6.36 12.79 -24.14
C LYS A 257 5.62 11.59 -24.76
N TYR A 258 4.29 11.60 -24.69
CA TYR A 258 3.43 10.52 -25.19
C TYR A 258 2.38 11.08 -26.17
N ASP A 259 2.84 11.63 -27.28
CA ASP A 259 1.93 12.15 -28.35
C ASP A 259 1.37 10.99 -29.20
N THR A 260 0.89 9.94 -28.50
CA THR A 260 0.29 8.77 -29.13
C THR A 260 -0.85 8.23 -28.28
N SER A 261 -1.93 7.82 -28.96
CA SER A 261 -3.03 7.07 -28.35
C SER A 261 -2.81 5.54 -28.41
N ASP A 262 -1.68 5.09 -28.96
CA ASP A 262 -1.32 3.68 -29.00
C ASP A 262 -0.73 3.25 -27.64
N LEU A 263 -1.49 2.50 -26.88
CA LEU A 263 -1.10 2.00 -25.56
C LEU A 263 0.18 1.16 -25.58
N ASN A 264 0.46 0.47 -26.67
CA ASN A 264 1.68 -0.33 -26.79
C ASN A 264 2.91 0.57 -26.94
N GLU A 265 2.77 1.66 -27.66
CA GLU A 265 3.81 2.66 -27.80
C GLU A 265 4.05 3.38 -26.47
N VAL A 266 3.01 3.77 -25.75
CA VAL A 266 3.10 4.35 -24.40
C VAL A 266 3.83 3.40 -23.44
N ARG A 267 3.47 2.13 -23.43
CA ARG A 267 4.15 1.11 -22.59
C ARG A 267 5.62 0.95 -22.96
N LYS A 268 5.95 0.94 -24.26
CA LYS A 268 7.34 0.88 -24.71
C LYS A 268 8.14 2.08 -24.18
N MET A 269 7.60 3.28 -24.29
CA MET A 269 8.24 4.51 -23.80
C MET A 269 8.35 4.53 -22.27
N LEU A 270 7.34 4.02 -21.55
CA LEU A 270 7.40 3.87 -20.10
C LEU A 270 8.55 2.95 -19.68
N LYS A 271 8.68 1.79 -20.33
CA LYS A 271 9.74 0.81 -20.03
C LYS A 271 11.15 1.37 -20.15
N GLU A 272 11.37 2.34 -21.06
CA GLU A 272 12.68 3.01 -21.20
C GLU A 272 13.10 3.80 -19.94
N SER A 273 12.17 4.15 -19.07
CA SER A 273 12.42 4.90 -17.82
C SER A 273 12.29 4.04 -16.56
N PHE A 274 12.18 2.72 -16.72
CA PHE A 274 12.04 1.75 -15.63
C PHE A 274 13.14 0.69 -15.73
N VAL A 275 13.40 0.02 -14.61
CA VAL A 275 14.30 -1.14 -14.53
C VAL A 275 13.46 -2.40 -14.28
N GLU A 276 13.85 -3.49 -14.93
CA GLU A 276 13.27 -4.80 -14.69
C GLU A 276 13.87 -5.39 -13.40
N VAL A 277 13.05 -5.99 -12.53
CA VAL A 277 13.43 -6.54 -11.23
C VAL A 277 12.87 -7.94 -10.97
#